data_802d051ebd7b517b85273592836885fe
#
_entry.id   802d051ebd7b517b85273592836885fe
#
_cell.length_a   1.000
_cell.length_b   1.000
_cell.length_c   1.000
_cell.angle_alpha   90.00
_cell.angle_beta   90.00
_cell.angle_gamma   90.00
#
_symmetry.space_group_name_H-M   'P 1'
#
loop_
_entity.id
_entity.type
_entity.pdbx_description
1 polymer ?
#
loop_
_entity_poly.entity_id
_entity_poly.type
_entity_poly.pdbx_seq_one_letter_code
_entity_poly.pdbx_strand_id
1 'polypeptide(L)'
;MTDKKNLIPVIDAVVNLQTAEALEFRPSDRREFYIEKIKVDTDVFEGLTHEGMLALMDEVNIQKAFLIAPKIGQLGLQGSYHLPYEIVADAIKVDPNRFYGLAGIDPTEGMEGVRSLERAIKEFGFIGAHSYPHWFELSPDDRKYYPF
;
A
#
# COMPACT_ATOMS: atom_id res chain seq x y z
N MET A 1 8.91 11.25 29.17
CA MET A 1 8.07 11.93 28.17
C MET A 1 9.00 12.67 27.24
N THR A 2 9.22 12.15 26.05
CA THR A 2 10.06 12.80 25.02
C THR A 2 9.32 14.05 24.54
N ASP A 3 10.01 15.17 24.53
CA ASP A 3 9.45 16.45 24.13
C ASP A 3 9.10 16.42 22.63
N LYS A 4 7.81 16.32 22.30
CA LYS A 4 7.32 16.23 20.90
C LYS A 4 7.75 17.41 20.02
N LYS A 5 8.23 18.50 20.61
CA LYS A 5 8.65 19.73 19.92
C LYS A 5 9.93 19.60 19.10
N ASN A 6 10.73 18.54 19.30
CA ASN A 6 12.03 18.36 18.64
C ASN A 6 12.10 17.10 17.73
N LEU A 7 10.98 16.46 17.45
CA LEU A 7 10.99 15.32 16.54
C LEU A 7 11.09 15.79 15.08
N ILE A 8 12.03 15.21 14.35
CA ILE A 8 12.15 15.42 12.89
C ILE A 8 10.88 14.89 12.23
N PRO A 9 10.23 15.66 11.35
CA PRO A 9 9.09 15.18 10.59
C PRO A 9 9.49 14.00 9.67
N VAL A 10 8.71 12.95 9.71
CA VAL A 10 8.97 11.71 8.95
C VAL A 10 7.94 11.55 7.85
N ILE A 11 8.39 11.07 6.70
CA ILE A 11 7.53 10.57 5.63
C ILE A 11 7.75 9.06 5.56
N ASP A 12 6.67 8.29 5.71
CA ASP A 12 6.71 6.85 5.46
C ASP A 12 6.38 6.58 3.98
N ALA A 13 7.36 6.11 3.23
CA ALA A 13 7.28 5.98 1.78
C ALA A 13 6.60 4.67 1.30
N VAL A 14 6.38 3.71 2.19
CA VAL A 14 5.76 2.41 1.83
C VAL A 14 4.84 1.94 2.95
N VAL A 15 3.58 2.30 2.87
CA VAL A 15 2.59 1.94 3.88
C VAL A 15 1.51 1.07 3.27
N ASN A 16 1.35 -0.11 3.83
CA ASN A 16 0.20 -0.95 3.52
C ASN A 16 -1.05 -0.40 4.22
N LEU A 17 -2.13 -0.26 3.49
CA LEU A 17 -3.41 0.11 4.08
C LEU A 17 -3.93 -1.03 4.98
N GLN A 18 -4.11 -0.76 6.27
CA GLN A 18 -4.47 -1.74 7.30
C GLN A 18 -5.93 -1.61 7.73
N THR A 19 -6.82 -1.21 6.84
CA THR A 19 -8.26 -1.22 7.13
C THR A 19 -8.84 -2.63 6.96
N ALA A 20 -9.93 -2.93 7.67
CA ALA A 20 -10.61 -4.22 7.57
C ALA A 20 -10.96 -4.56 6.11
N GLU A 21 -11.47 -3.58 5.35
CA GLU A 21 -11.78 -3.72 3.93
C GLU A 21 -10.54 -4.07 3.09
N ALA A 22 -9.40 -3.42 3.31
CA ALA A 22 -8.17 -3.70 2.57
C ALA A 22 -7.59 -5.09 2.92
N LEU A 23 -7.82 -5.56 4.14
CA LEU A 23 -7.37 -6.87 4.60
C LEU A 23 -8.14 -8.03 3.93
N GLU A 24 -9.39 -7.83 3.49
CA GLU A 24 -10.17 -8.84 2.77
C GLU A 24 -9.52 -9.30 1.46
N PHE A 25 -8.72 -8.45 0.85
CA PHE A 25 -7.98 -8.77 -0.39
C PHE A 25 -6.70 -9.57 -0.15
N ARG A 26 -6.23 -9.68 1.10
CA ARG A 26 -4.99 -10.38 1.41
C ARG A 26 -5.23 -11.87 1.64
N PRO A 27 -4.26 -12.73 1.25
CA PRO A 27 -4.33 -14.14 1.56
C PRO A 27 -4.48 -14.40 3.07
N SER A 28 -5.50 -15.18 3.45
CA SER A 28 -5.84 -15.46 4.86
C SER A 28 -4.86 -16.42 5.55
N ASP A 29 -4.06 -17.16 4.79
CA ASP A 29 -3.11 -18.16 5.27
C ASP A 29 -1.92 -17.59 6.05
N ARG A 30 -1.75 -16.26 6.03
CA ARG A 30 -0.62 -15.59 6.69
C ARG A 30 -0.89 -15.13 8.12
N ARG A 31 -2.12 -15.27 8.63
CA ARG A 31 -2.51 -14.78 9.97
C ARG A 31 -1.59 -15.34 11.06
N GLU A 32 -1.42 -16.65 11.10
CA GLU A 32 -0.54 -17.31 12.08
C GLU A 32 0.88 -16.78 12.02
N PHE A 33 1.44 -16.60 10.81
CA PHE A 33 2.77 -16.05 10.63
C PHE A 33 2.90 -14.64 11.21
N TYR A 34 1.97 -13.75 10.93
CA TYR A 34 2.02 -12.38 11.42
C TYR A 34 1.84 -12.29 12.94
N ILE A 35 0.88 -13.02 13.50
CA ILE A 35 0.59 -12.99 14.95
C ILE A 35 1.66 -13.75 15.73
N GLU A 36 2.01 -14.97 15.33
CA GLU A 36 2.86 -15.84 16.13
C GLU A 36 4.36 -15.63 15.89
N LYS A 37 4.75 -15.33 14.66
CA LYS A 37 6.18 -15.17 14.31
C LYS A 37 6.63 -13.71 14.34
N ILE A 38 5.88 -12.82 13.70
CA ILE A 38 6.23 -11.40 13.62
C ILE A 38 5.78 -10.64 14.87
N LYS A 39 4.80 -11.16 15.62
CA LYS A 39 4.24 -10.52 16.83
C LYS A 39 3.56 -9.20 16.54
N VAL A 40 2.85 -9.11 15.42
CA VAL A 40 2.00 -7.97 15.12
C VAL A 40 0.88 -7.91 16.14
N ASP A 41 0.56 -6.71 16.60
CA ASP A 41 -0.57 -6.48 17.49
C ASP A 41 -1.88 -6.96 16.82
N THR A 42 -2.68 -7.71 17.56
CA THR A 42 -3.89 -8.32 17.05
C THR A 42 -4.88 -7.28 16.55
N ASP A 43 -5.01 -6.15 17.25
CA ASP A 43 -5.93 -5.08 16.86
C ASP A 43 -5.50 -4.44 15.53
N VAL A 44 -4.19 -4.25 15.33
CA VAL A 44 -3.64 -3.78 14.06
C VAL A 44 -3.84 -4.82 12.95
N PHE A 45 -3.69 -6.09 13.28
CA PHE A 45 -3.86 -7.17 12.30
C PHE A 45 -5.32 -7.37 11.88
N GLU A 46 -6.29 -7.15 12.78
CA GLU A 46 -7.73 -7.28 12.48
C GLU A 46 -8.31 -6.10 11.72
N GLY A 47 -7.58 -5.01 11.64
CA GLY A 47 -7.91 -3.84 10.83
C GLY A 47 -8.14 -2.58 11.68
N LEU A 48 -7.54 -1.51 11.23
CA LEU A 48 -7.69 -0.18 11.81
C LEU A 48 -8.76 0.61 11.07
N THR A 49 -9.26 1.65 11.70
CA THR A 49 -9.94 2.73 10.97
C THR A 49 -8.89 3.69 10.37
N HIS A 50 -9.30 4.51 9.43
CA HIS A 50 -8.41 5.55 8.89
C HIS A 50 -7.93 6.52 9.97
N GLU A 51 -8.83 6.88 10.89
CA GLU A 51 -8.50 7.72 12.06
C GLU A 51 -7.51 7.00 13.00
N GLY A 52 -7.66 5.70 13.19
CA GLY A 52 -6.72 4.88 13.96
C GLY A 52 -5.32 4.88 13.34
N MET A 53 -5.23 4.78 12.00
CA MET A 53 -3.95 4.90 11.30
C MET A 53 -3.32 6.29 11.48
N LEU A 54 -4.12 7.36 11.36
CA LEU A 54 -3.65 8.74 11.60
C LEU A 54 -3.16 8.93 13.04
N ALA A 55 -3.86 8.38 14.03
CA ALA A 55 -3.45 8.44 15.42
C ALA A 55 -2.08 7.76 15.66
N LEU A 56 -1.86 6.57 15.07
CA LEU A 56 -0.56 5.89 15.14
C LEU A 56 0.55 6.71 14.45
N MET A 57 0.27 7.34 13.32
CA MET A 57 1.22 8.24 12.66
C MET A 57 1.59 9.42 13.55
N ASP A 58 0.62 9.98 14.28
CA ASP A 58 0.85 11.11 15.19
C ASP A 58 1.68 10.72 16.42
N GLU A 59 1.53 9.48 16.90
CA GLU A 59 2.33 8.97 18.02
C GLU A 59 3.82 8.92 17.70
N VAL A 60 4.16 8.57 16.45
CA VAL A 60 5.55 8.39 16.00
C VAL A 60 6.05 9.52 15.10
N ASN A 61 5.30 10.62 15.01
CA ASN A 61 5.63 11.81 14.21
C ASN A 61 5.78 11.55 12.69
N ILE A 62 5.05 10.59 12.16
CA ILE A 62 4.91 10.41 10.71
C ILE A 62 3.91 11.45 10.20
N GLN A 63 4.37 12.39 9.40
CA GLN A 63 3.53 13.46 8.87
C GLN A 63 2.82 13.08 7.58
N LYS A 64 3.42 12.23 6.77
CA LYS A 64 2.88 11.78 5.50
C LYS A 64 3.13 10.29 5.32
N ALA A 65 2.16 9.60 4.75
CA ALA A 65 2.25 8.19 4.42
C ALA A 65 1.94 7.98 2.94
N PHE A 66 2.80 7.25 2.24
CA PHE A 66 2.53 6.80 0.88
C PHE A 66 1.87 5.42 0.96
N LEU A 67 0.55 5.43 0.81
CA LEU A 67 -0.26 4.22 0.81
C LEU A 67 -0.08 3.49 -0.51
N ILE A 68 0.33 2.23 -0.44
CA ILE A 68 0.46 1.41 -1.63
C ILE A 68 -0.85 0.65 -1.92
N ALA A 69 -1.25 0.60 -3.19
CA ALA A 69 -2.27 -0.31 -3.69
C ALA A 69 -1.58 -1.48 -4.39
N PRO A 70 -1.14 -2.52 -3.65
CA PRO A 70 -0.24 -3.52 -4.19
C PRO A 70 -0.90 -4.37 -5.27
N LYS A 71 -0.12 -4.65 -6.33
CA LYS A 71 -0.30 -5.79 -7.22
C LYS A 71 0.85 -6.75 -6.95
N ILE A 72 0.57 -7.86 -6.28
CA ILE A 72 1.56 -8.85 -5.89
C ILE A 72 1.31 -10.13 -6.67
N GLY A 73 2.19 -10.42 -7.61
CA GLY A 73 2.13 -11.59 -8.47
C GLY A 73 0.93 -11.63 -9.41
N GLN A 74 0.86 -12.66 -10.22
CA GLN A 74 -0.25 -12.88 -11.14
C GLN A 74 -1.46 -13.45 -10.38
N LEU A 75 -2.63 -12.87 -10.57
CA LEU A 75 -3.86 -13.37 -9.95
C LEU A 75 -4.12 -14.83 -10.31
N GLY A 76 -4.55 -15.60 -9.31
CA GLY A 76 -4.76 -17.04 -9.43
C GLY A 76 -3.58 -17.90 -8.97
N LEU A 77 -2.40 -17.33 -8.76
CA LEU A 77 -1.28 -18.03 -8.13
C LEU A 77 -1.33 -17.90 -6.60
N GLN A 78 -0.81 -18.91 -5.92
CA GLN A 78 -0.78 -18.92 -4.45
C GLN A 78 -0.02 -17.72 -3.89
N GLY A 79 -0.66 -17.02 -2.95
CA GLY A 79 -0.08 -15.85 -2.29
C GLY A 79 -0.16 -14.55 -3.10
N SER A 80 -0.65 -14.61 -4.35
CA SER A 80 -0.86 -13.43 -5.17
C SER A 80 -2.15 -12.72 -4.78
N TYR A 81 -2.12 -11.39 -4.76
CA TYR A 81 -3.31 -10.55 -4.56
C TYR A 81 -3.12 -9.17 -5.13
N HIS A 82 -4.22 -8.53 -5.48
CA HIS A 82 -4.25 -7.13 -5.89
C HIS A 82 -5.22 -6.38 -4.99
N LEU A 83 -4.80 -5.22 -4.48
CA LEU A 83 -5.68 -4.29 -3.79
C LEU A 83 -6.21 -3.29 -4.83
N PRO A 84 -7.54 -3.16 -4.99
CA PRO A 84 -8.12 -2.18 -5.89
C PRO A 84 -7.67 -0.75 -5.57
N TYR A 85 -7.42 0.05 -6.58
CA TYR A 85 -6.99 1.45 -6.40
C TYR A 85 -8.04 2.29 -5.68
N GLU A 86 -9.30 1.96 -5.87
CA GLU A 86 -10.45 2.61 -5.23
C GLU A 86 -10.35 2.60 -3.71
N ILE A 87 -9.91 1.48 -3.12
CA ILE A 87 -9.75 1.32 -1.67
C ILE A 87 -8.72 2.32 -1.11
N VAL A 88 -7.60 2.47 -1.80
CA VAL A 88 -6.57 3.46 -1.40
C VAL A 88 -7.03 4.89 -1.71
N ALA A 89 -7.74 5.10 -2.80
CA ALA A 89 -8.30 6.40 -3.15
C ALA A 89 -9.30 6.90 -2.10
N ASP A 90 -10.09 6.01 -1.51
CA ASP A 90 -11.02 6.37 -0.43
C ASP A 90 -10.27 6.76 0.85
N ALA A 91 -9.17 6.07 1.17
CA ALA A 91 -8.30 6.47 2.29
C ALA A 91 -7.68 7.87 2.07
N ILE A 92 -7.23 8.20 0.85
CA ILE A 92 -6.69 9.53 0.51
C ILE A 92 -7.72 10.63 0.77
N LYS A 93 -9.01 10.39 0.47
CA LYS A 93 -10.08 11.37 0.68
C LYS A 93 -10.30 11.71 2.15
N VAL A 94 -9.95 10.80 3.08
CA VAL A 94 -10.08 11.04 4.53
C VAL A 94 -9.13 12.15 4.99
N ASP A 95 -7.87 12.11 4.55
CA ASP A 95 -6.92 13.19 4.79
C ASP A 95 -5.92 13.33 3.62
N PRO A 96 -6.24 14.16 2.62
CA PRO A 96 -5.42 14.34 1.43
C PRO A 96 -4.10 15.09 1.68
N ASN A 97 -3.88 15.62 2.89
CA ASN A 97 -2.63 16.23 3.27
C ASN A 97 -1.67 15.23 3.95
N ARG A 98 -2.18 14.10 4.39
CA ARG A 98 -1.44 13.07 5.12
C ARG A 98 -1.26 11.79 4.30
N PHE A 99 -2.26 11.38 3.52
CA PHE A 99 -2.26 10.17 2.72
C PHE A 99 -2.04 10.46 1.24
N TYR A 100 -1.12 9.74 0.63
CA TYR A 100 -0.79 9.80 -0.79
C TYR A 100 -0.77 8.37 -1.36
N GLY A 101 -1.32 8.16 -2.56
CA GLY A 101 -1.40 6.84 -3.17
C GLY A 101 -0.24 6.54 -4.11
N LEU A 102 0.25 5.30 -4.05
CA LEU A 102 1.13 4.72 -5.05
C LEU A 102 0.44 3.52 -5.71
N ALA A 103 0.26 3.58 -7.02
CA ALA A 103 -0.37 2.51 -7.78
C ALA A 103 0.58 1.31 -7.91
N GLY A 104 0.12 0.13 -7.51
CA GLY A 104 0.81 -1.11 -7.83
C GLY A 104 0.73 -1.40 -9.32
N ILE A 105 1.86 -1.71 -9.95
CA ILE A 105 1.89 -2.13 -11.35
C ILE A 105 2.22 -3.60 -11.48
N ASP A 106 1.50 -4.27 -12.38
CA ASP A 106 1.83 -5.59 -12.89
C ASP A 106 2.40 -5.43 -14.31
N PRO A 107 3.71 -5.64 -14.50
CA PRO A 107 4.35 -5.44 -15.80
C PRO A 107 3.90 -6.46 -16.85
N THR A 108 3.19 -7.52 -16.46
CA THR A 108 2.67 -8.52 -17.38
C THR A 108 1.35 -8.13 -18.02
N GLU A 109 0.64 -7.11 -17.48
CA GLU A 109 -0.61 -6.58 -18.04
C GLU A 109 -0.39 -5.76 -19.33
N GLY A 110 0.85 -5.38 -19.64
CA GLY A 110 1.15 -4.59 -20.84
C GLY A 110 0.38 -3.26 -20.88
N MET A 111 -0.22 -2.94 -22.02
CA MET A 111 -0.94 -1.66 -22.19
C MET A 111 -2.19 -1.50 -21.30
N GLU A 112 -2.78 -2.58 -20.84
CA GLU A 112 -3.88 -2.50 -19.87
C GLU A 112 -3.38 -1.98 -18.52
N GLY A 113 -2.23 -2.49 -18.07
CA GLY A 113 -1.58 -1.98 -16.86
C GLY A 113 -1.20 -0.51 -16.96
N VAL A 114 -0.71 -0.05 -18.13
CA VAL A 114 -0.40 1.36 -18.36
C VAL A 114 -1.65 2.23 -18.26
N ARG A 115 -2.77 1.82 -18.88
CA ARG A 115 -4.06 2.54 -18.77
C ARG A 115 -4.56 2.57 -17.34
N SER A 116 -4.39 1.47 -16.61
CA SER A 116 -4.75 1.36 -15.19
C SER A 116 -3.96 2.35 -14.34
N LEU A 117 -2.64 2.46 -14.57
CA LEU A 117 -1.80 3.46 -13.91
C LEU A 117 -2.21 4.90 -14.27
N GLU A 118 -2.46 5.16 -15.54
CA GLU A 118 -2.92 6.48 -16.01
C GLU A 118 -4.24 6.88 -15.32
N ARG A 119 -5.17 5.95 -15.18
CA ARG A 119 -6.42 6.15 -14.45
C ARG A 119 -6.17 6.44 -12.97
N ALA A 120 -5.26 5.70 -12.32
CA ALA A 120 -4.91 5.91 -10.93
C ALA A 120 -4.41 7.35 -10.67
N ILE A 121 -3.58 7.87 -11.57
CA ILE A 121 -3.05 9.24 -11.46
C ILE A 121 -4.14 10.28 -11.76
N LYS A 122 -4.89 10.12 -12.86
CA LYS A 122 -5.83 11.14 -13.33
C LYS A 122 -7.14 11.19 -12.55
N GLU A 123 -7.68 10.03 -12.16
CA GLU A 123 -9.00 9.95 -11.54
C GLU A 123 -8.91 9.84 -10.01
N PHE A 124 -7.88 9.17 -9.48
CA PHE A 124 -7.73 8.91 -8.05
C PHE A 124 -6.68 9.78 -7.36
N GLY A 125 -5.92 10.58 -8.12
CA GLY A 125 -4.93 11.50 -7.57
C GLY A 125 -3.70 10.81 -6.97
N PHE A 126 -3.36 9.61 -7.45
CA PHE A 126 -2.14 8.93 -7.06
C PHE A 126 -0.92 9.71 -7.54
N ILE A 127 0.13 9.71 -6.73
CA ILE A 127 1.34 10.52 -6.99
C ILE A 127 2.46 9.74 -7.68
N GLY A 128 2.29 8.44 -7.89
CA GLY A 128 3.29 7.58 -8.50
C GLY A 128 2.88 6.12 -8.51
N ALA A 129 3.85 5.27 -8.79
CA ALA A 129 3.67 3.84 -8.86
C ALA A 129 4.73 3.09 -8.04
N HIS A 130 4.46 1.83 -7.78
CA HIS A 130 5.41 0.89 -7.23
C HIS A 130 5.23 -0.50 -7.86
N SER A 131 6.23 -1.35 -7.73
CA SER A 131 6.15 -2.74 -8.16
C SER A 131 6.94 -3.65 -7.22
N TYR A 132 6.63 -4.93 -7.31
CA TYR A 132 7.37 -6.02 -6.67
C TYR A 132 7.95 -6.97 -7.72
N PRO A 133 9.07 -6.62 -8.40
CA PRO A 133 9.60 -7.38 -9.53
C PRO A 133 9.79 -8.87 -9.24
N HIS A 134 10.22 -9.23 -8.03
CA HIS A 134 10.44 -10.61 -7.62
C HIS A 134 9.17 -11.47 -7.58
N TRP A 135 7.98 -10.87 -7.43
CA TRP A 135 6.72 -11.58 -7.52
C TRP A 135 6.29 -11.91 -8.95
N PHE A 136 6.90 -11.25 -9.92
CA PHE A 136 6.70 -11.48 -11.35
C PHE A 136 7.87 -12.24 -11.99
N GLU A 137 8.85 -12.66 -11.18
CA GLU A 137 10.10 -13.30 -11.64
C GLU A 137 10.86 -12.45 -12.68
N LEU A 138 10.81 -11.13 -12.52
CA LEU A 138 11.43 -10.16 -13.41
C LEU A 138 12.55 -9.40 -12.71
N SER A 139 13.54 -8.99 -13.49
CA SER A 139 14.52 -7.99 -13.04
C SER A 139 13.87 -6.59 -13.03
N PRO A 140 14.28 -5.69 -12.10
CA PRO A 140 13.78 -4.31 -12.07
C PRO A 140 14.02 -3.53 -13.37
N ASP A 141 14.98 -3.93 -14.20
CA ASP A 141 15.33 -3.34 -15.49
C ASP A 141 14.72 -4.11 -16.68
N ASP A 142 13.79 -5.04 -16.44
CA ASP A 142 13.12 -5.75 -17.51
C ASP A 142 12.32 -4.79 -18.41
N ARG A 143 12.36 -5.06 -19.72
CA ARG A 143 11.69 -4.22 -20.74
C ARG A 143 10.18 -4.08 -20.53
N LYS A 144 9.55 -5.01 -19.83
CA LYS A 144 8.13 -4.94 -19.50
C LYS A 144 7.78 -3.73 -18.61
N TYR A 145 8.77 -3.17 -17.90
CA TYR A 145 8.58 -1.96 -17.10
C TYR A 145 8.68 -0.66 -17.89
N TYR A 146 9.28 -0.65 -19.06
CA TYR A 146 9.51 0.60 -19.82
C TYR A 146 8.26 1.39 -20.21
N PRO A 147 7.08 0.76 -20.43
CA PRO A 147 5.87 1.53 -20.73
C PRO A 147 5.28 2.29 -19.54
N PHE A 148 5.63 1.91 -18.29
CA PHE A 148 5.16 2.52 -17.06
C PHE A 148 6.09 3.64 -16.61
#